data_2846f8d95fdc484798a75867138ab737
#
_entry.id   2846f8d95fdc484798a75867138ab737
#
_cell.length_a   1.000
_cell.length_b   1.000
_cell.length_c   1.000
_cell.angle_alpha   90.00
_cell.angle_beta   90.00
_cell.angle_gamma   90.00
#
_symmetry.space_group_name_H-M   'P 1'
#
loop_
_entity.id
_entity.type
_entity.pdbx_description
1 polymer ?
#
loop_
_entity_poly.entity_id
_entity_poly.type
_entity_poly.pdbx_seq_one_letter_code
_entity_poly.pdbx_strand_id
1 'polypeptide(L)'
;MRRLNTILILASLLLLVSCTQKESEMQSSPDWKQELQSQLPLLGHRNWILVVDKAFPLQNAEGIVYIDTDEPLLDVLSYTLEQIEGASHVKPIIYTDRELGYMTGDLVPEIETYRESLSGIIGESDIRVLLHDSVFVKIDEASKLFKAVVLKTNGTIPYSSVFLELDCKYWSAGKEAQLRELIRSAN
;
A
#
# COMPACT_ATOMS: atom_id res chain seq x y z
N MET A 1 14.00 -76.71 36.87
CA MET A 1 15.35 -76.46 36.42
C MET A 1 15.37 -75.38 35.38
N ARG A 2 16.02 -74.30 35.78
CA ARG A 2 16.77 -73.34 34.99
C ARG A 2 16.03 -72.46 33.94
N ARG A 3 15.72 -71.22 34.41
CA ARG A 3 16.35 -70.03 33.88
C ARG A 3 16.20 -69.79 32.39
N LEU A 4 14.97 -69.44 32.01
CA LEU A 4 14.70 -68.89 30.68
C LEU A 4 13.80 -67.62 30.73
N ASN A 5 13.93 -66.83 31.81
CA ASN A 5 13.05 -65.70 32.02
C ASN A 5 13.76 -64.35 32.05
N THR A 6 15.04 -64.28 31.66
CA THR A 6 15.80 -63.03 31.84
C THR A 6 16.18 -62.32 30.52
N ILE A 7 15.81 -62.86 29.38
CA ILE A 7 16.19 -62.27 28.07
C ILE A 7 15.02 -61.52 27.38
N LEU A 8 13.79 -61.66 27.89
CA LEU A 8 12.63 -61.03 27.25
C LEU A 8 12.32 -59.62 27.76
N ILE A 9 13.03 -59.08 28.71
CA ILE A 9 12.77 -57.77 29.35
C ILE A 9 13.65 -56.65 28.78
N LEU A 10 14.66 -56.94 27.98
CA LEU A 10 15.60 -55.93 27.49
C LEU A 10 15.32 -55.45 26.05
N ALA A 11 14.31 -56.00 25.38
CA ALA A 11 13.97 -55.62 24.00
C ALA A 11 12.82 -54.60 23.88
N SER A 12 12.27 -54.14 25.02
CA SER A 12 11.06 -53.27 25.03
C SER A 12 11.36 -51.79 25.35
N LEU A 13 12.58 -51.36 25.42
CA LEU A 13 12.90 -49.98 25.91
C LEU A 13 13.65 -49.13 24.89
N LEU A 14 13.45 -49.34 23.60
CA LEU A 14 14.05 -48.50 22.55
C LEU A 14 13.02 -48.06 21.51
N LEU A 15 11.81 -47.70 21.95
CA LEU A 15 10.94 -46.81 21.22
C LEU A 15 11.36 -45.37 21.59
N LEU A 16 12.47 -44.94 21.03
CA LEU A 16 12.81 -43.53 20.96
C LEU A 16 11.68 -42.84 20.18
N VAL A 17 10.81 -42.17 20.93
CA VAL A 17 9.92 -41.18 20.40
C VAL A 17 10.76 -40.09 19.73
N SER A 18 10.97 -40.24 18.42
CA SER A 18 11.46 -39.17 17.59
C SER A 18 10.33 -38.13 17.53
N CYS A 19 10.32 -37.23 18.51
CA CYS A 19 9.66 -35.95 18.36
C CYS A 19 10.38 -35.21 17.25
N THR A 20 9.96 -35.38 16.02
CA THR A 20 10.20 -34.39 14.99
C THR A 20 9.53 -33.09 15.50
N GLN A 21 10.35 -32.21 16.06
CA GLN A 21 9.99 -30.81 16.13
C GLN A 21 9.72 -30.39 14.69
N LYS A 22 8.44 -30.27 14.36
CA LYS A 22 8.00 -29.49 13.23
C LYS A 22 8.41 -28.04 13.59
N GLU A 23 9.57 -27.63 13.10
CA GLU A 23 9.89 -26.22 13.04
C GLU A 23 8.64 -25.59 12.42
N SER A 24 7.91 -24.83 13.23
CA SER A 24 6.92 -23.92 12.70
C SER A 24 7.73 -22.98 11.82
N GLU A 25 7.67 -23.20 10.50
CA GLU A 25 8.01 -22.16 9.55
C GLU A 25 7.21 -20.95 10.02
N MET A 26 7.93 -20.01 10.61
CA MET A 26 7.41 -18.70 10.92
C MET A 26 7.09 -18.12 9.56
N GLN A 27 5.81 -18.20 9.19
CA GLN A 27 5.29 -17.69 7.94
C GLN A 27 5.58 -16.19 8.00
N SER A 28 6.69 -15.79 7.38
CA SER A 28 7.02 -14.38 7.23
C SER A 28 5.80 -13.72 6.60
N SER A 29 5.32 -12.66 7.22
CA SER A 29 4.30 -11.81 6.60
C SER A 29 4.71 -11.57 5.15
N PRO A 30 3.79 -11.67 4.18
CA PRO A 30 4.15 -11.39 2.79
C PRO A 30 4.90 -10.07 2.74
N ASP A 31 6.01 -10.03 2.00
CA ASP A 31 6.72 -8.79 1.75
C ASP A 31 5.74 -7.81 1.09
N TRP A 32 5.47 -6.69 1.73
CA TRP A 32 4.52 -5.69 1.25
C TRP A 32 4.83 -5.22 -0.18
N LYS A 33 6.11 -5.24 -0.59
CA LYS A 33 6.54 -4.92 -1.94
C LYS A 33 6.04 -5.94 -2.95
N GLN A 34 6.13 -7.22 -2.62
CA GLN A 34 5.59 -8.30 -3.45
C GLN A 34 4.06 -8.23 -3.52
N GLU A 35 3.41 -7.89 -2.41
CA GLU A 35 1.96 -7.73 -2.38
C GLU A 35 1.53 -6.56 -3.27
N LEU A 36 2.15 -5.38 -3.15
CA LEU A 36 1.90 -4.24 -4.04
C LEU A 36 2.15 -4.60 -5.51
N GLN A 37 3.27 -5.27 -5.82
CA GLN A 37 3.59 -5.71 -7.18
C GLN A 37 2.54 -6.68 -7.75
N SER A 38 1.92 -7.50 -6.92
CA SER A 38 0.84 -8.40 -7.34
C SER A 38 -0.48 -7.67 -7.61
N GLN A 39 -0.75 -6.59 -6.86
CA GLN A 39 -1.96 -5.78 -7.00
C GLN A 39 -1.88 -4.81 -8.20
N LEU A 40 -0.74 -4.15 -8.40
CA LEU A 40 -0.58 -3.07 -9.37
C LEU A 40 -1.04 -3.43 -10.81
N PRO A 41 -0.76 -4.62 -11.37
CA PRO A 41 -1.27 -4.99 -12.69
C PRO A 41 -2.79 -5.10 -12.80
N LEU A 42 -3.49 -5.24 -11.67
CA LEU A 42 -4.94 -5.34 -11.59
C LEU A 42 -5.62 -3.98 -11.40
N LEU A 43 -4.83 -2.97 -11.01
CA LEU A 43 -5.33 -1.61 -10.81
C LEU A 43 -5.32 -0.85 -12.13
N GLY A 44 -6.35 -0.05 -12.36
CA GLY A 44 -6.49 0.77 -13.57
C GLY A 44 -6.97 2.18 -13.24
N HIS A 45 -7.44 2.89 -14.26
CA HIS A 45 -8.05 4.20 -14.14
C HIS A 45 -9.13 4.23 -13.05
N ARG A 46 -9.08 5.24 -12.16
CA ARG A 46 -9.94 5.45 -10.98
C ARG A 46 -9.69 4.53 -9.78
N ASN A 47 -8.75 3.59 -9.86
CA ASN A 47 -8.27 2.93 -8.65
C ASN A 47 -7.35 3.86 -7.87
N TRP A 48 -7.17 3.56 -6.59
CA TRP A 48 -6.35 4.37 -5.69
C TRP A 48 -5.28 3.54 -5.00
N ILE A 49 -4.12 4.18 -4.77
CA ILE A 49 -3.11 3.69 -3.83
C ILE A 49 -2.91 4.80 -2.79
N LEU A 50 -3.05 4.47 -1.52
CA LEU A 50 -2.98 5.40 -0.40
C LEU A 50 -1.74 5.05 0.41
N VAL A 51 -0.77 5.95 0.49
CA VAL A 51 0.40 5.82 1.37
C VAL A 51 0.13 6.65 2.61
N VAL A 52 -0.16 5.97 3.72
CA VAL A 52 -0.79 6.63 4.87
C VAL A 52 0.01 6.48 6.16
N ASP A 53 -0.16 7.47 7.05
CA ASP A 53 0.43 7.47 8.37
C ASP A 53 -0.13 6.36 9.28
N LYS A 54 0.51 6.15 10.44
CA LYS A 54 0.15 5.07 11.38
C LYS A 54 -1.24 5.25 12.01
N ALA A 55 -1.76 6.48 12.07
CA ALA A 55 -3.07 6.76 12.65
C ALA A 55 -4.24 6.63 11.65
N PHE A 56 -3.95 6.42 10.36
CA PHE A 56 -5.00 6.26 9.35
C PHE A 56 -5.99 5.16 9.74
N PRO A 57 -7.31 5.42 9.72
CA PRO A 57 -8.31 4.49 10.22
C PRO A 57 -8.46 3.26 9.33
N LEU A 58 -8.76 2.12 9.95
CA LEU A 58 -9.22 0.93 9.24
C LEU A 58 -10.68 1.13 8.81
N GLN A 59 -10.92 1.23 7.52
CA GLN A 59 -12.26 1.41 6.96
C GLN A 59 -12.87 0.05 6.55
N ASN A 60 -14.19 -0.08 6.64
CA ASN A 60 -14.91 -1.32 6.40
C ASN A 60 -15.43 -1.49 4.97
N ALA A 61 -15.08 -0.60 4.03
CA ALA A 61 -15.52 -0.71 2.65
C ALA A 61 -14.87 -1.92 1.94
N GLU A 62 -15.65 -2.74 1.27
CA GLU A 62 -15.18 -3.97 0.57
C GLU A 62 -14.16 -3.68 -0.54
N GLY A 63 -14.17 -2.45 -1.08
CA GLY A 63 -13.22 -2.00 -2.11
C GLY A 63 -11.82 -1.70 -1.58
N ILE A 64 -11.60 -1.70 -0.26
CA ILE A 64 -10.34 -1.30 0.36
C ILE A 64 -9.54 -2.52 0.80
N VAL A 65 -8.27 -2.57 0.39
CA VAL A 65 -7.28 -3.58 0.78
C VAL A 65 -6.19 -2.90 1.58
N TYR A 66 -5.85 -3.44 2.76
CA TYR A 66 -4.79 -2.91 3.63
C TYR A 66 -3.55 -3.79 3.55
N ILE A 67 -2.40 -3.13 3.41
CA ILE A 67 -1.07 -3.73 3.45
C ILE A 67 -0.29 -2.95 4.52
N ASP A 68 0.11 -3.62 5.60
CA ASP A 68 0.99 -3.02 6.61
C ASP A 68 2.44 -3.12 6.12
N THR A 69 3.09 -1.98 5.95
CA THR A 69 4.46 -1.92 5.43
C THR A 69 5.49 -1.87 6.54
N ASP A 70 5.13 -1.32 7.70
CA ASP A 70 6.01 -1.04 8.85
C ASP A 70 7.31 -0.28 8.47
N GLU A 71 7.30 0.43 7.34
CA GLU A 71 8.41 1.24 6.84
C GLU A 71 8.07 2.75 6.91
N PRO A 72 9.07 3.66 6.83
CA PRO A 72 8.84 5.11 6.77
C PRO A 72 7.99 5.51 5.55
N LEU A 73 7.10 6.50 5.74
CA LEU A 73 6.13 6.90 4.72
C LEU A 73 6.80 7.33 3.40
N LEU A 74 7.86 8.12 3.48
CA LEU A 74 8.55 8.61 2.28
C LEU A 74 9.26 7.50 1.49
N ASP A 75 9.75 6.46 2.16
CA ASP A 75 10.39 5.30 1.53
C ASP A 75 9.33 4.46 0.80
N VAL A 76 8.18 4.22 1.45
CA VAL A 76 7.03 3.53 0.85
C VAL A 76 6.49 4.31 -0.34
N LEU A 77 6.36 5.63 -0.23
CA LEU A 77 5.91 6.51 -1.31
C LEU A 77 6.86 6.45 -2.50
N SER A 78 8.16 6.60 -2.25
CA SER A 78 9.19 6.57 -3.31
C SER A 78 9.15 5.26 -4.08
N TYR A 79 9.13 4.13 -3.37
CA TYR A 79 9.00 2.82 -3.99
C TYR A 79 7.70 2.68 -4.80
N THR A 80 6.57 3.13 -4.24
CA THR A 80 5.26 3.03 -4.89
C THR A 80 5.23 3.83 -6.20
N LEU A 81 5.77 5.06 -6.20
CA LEU A 81 5.85 5.90 -7.39
C LEU A 81 6.77 5.28 -8.46
N GLU A 82 7.89 4.67 -8.06
CA GLU A 82 8.77 3.93 -8.97
C GLU A 82 8.03 2.77 -9.66
N GLN A 83 7.26 1.98 -8.89
CA GLN A 83 6.47 0.88 -9.47
C GLN A 83 5.41 1.39 -10.45
N ILE A 84 4.70 2.48 -10.12
CA ILE A 84 3.71 3.11 -11.01
C ILE A 84 4.39 3.65 -12.26
N GLU A 85 5.55 4.29 -12.15
CA GLU A 85 6.29 4.80 -13.31
C GLU A 85 6.73 3.67 -14.24
N GLY A 86 7.14 2.52 -13.70
CA GLY A 86 7.45 1.31 -14.47
C GLY A 86 6.23 0.67 -15.15
N ALA A 87 5.00 0.97 -14.71
CA ALA A 87 3.78 0.43 -15.30
C ALA A 87 3.44 1.12 -16.61
N SER A 88 2.99 0.35 -17.61
CA SER A 88 2.65 0.87 -18.95
C SER A 88 1.23 1.45 -19.05
N HIS A 89 0.37 1.18 -18.08
CA HIS A 89 -1.08 1.38 -18.17
C HIS A 89 -1.62 2.49 -17.26
N VAL A 90 -0.90 2.85 -16.19
CA VAL A 90 -1.33 3.85 -15.20
C VAL A 90 -0.25 4.88 -14.92
N LYS A 91 -0.69 6.05 -14.50
CA LYS A 91 0.11 7.16 -13.95
C LYS A 91 -0.62 7.76 -12.76
N PRO A 92 0.08 8.36 -11.77
CA PRO A 92 -0.57 8.91 -10.60
C PRO A 92 -1.07 10.34 -10.84
N ILE A 93 -2.20 10.68 -10.24
CA ILE A 93 -2.61 12.02 -9.84
C ILE A 93 -2.41 12.05 -8.33
N ILE A 94 -1.56 12.94 -7.84
CA ILE A 94 -1.14 12.97 -6.44
C ILE A 94 -2.01 13.95 -5.66
N TYR A 95 -2.58 13.49 -4.55
CA TYR A 95 -3.29 14.35 -3.60
C TYR A 95 -2.51 14.42 -2.29
N THR A 96 -2.42 15.62 -1.73
CA THR A 96 -1.87 15.89 -0.41
C THR A 96 -2.85 16.73 0.41
N ASP A 97 -2.77 16.60 1.72
CA ASP A 97 -3.60 17.40 2.62
C ASP A 97 -3.14 18.86 2.65
N ARG A 98 -4.10 19.79 2.55
CA ARG A 98 -3.83 21.23 2.63
C ARG A 98 -3.22 21.60 3.97
N GLU A 99 -3.65 20.95 5.02
CA GLU A 99 -3.22 21.16 6.40
C GLU A 99 -1.70 20.97 6.56
N LEU A 100 -1.10 20.04 5.82
CA LEU A 100 0.37 19.83 5.80
C LEU A 100 1.13 21.12 5.50
N GLY A 101 0.62 21.97 4.60
CA GLY A 101 1.25 23.24 4.23
C GLY A 101 1.19 24.34 5.29
N TYR A 102 0.30 24.19 6.28
CA TYR A 102 0.11 25.17 7.36
C TYR A 102 0.75 24.76 8.69
N MET A 103 1.28 23.53 8.78
CA MET A 103 1.97 23.09 9.99
C MET A 103 3.32 23.81 10.13
N THR A 104 3.67 24.13 11.37
CA THR A 104 4.93 24.81 11.73
C THR A 104 5.81 23.92 12.58
N GLY A 105 7.10 24.22 12.68
CA GLY A 105 8.05 23.53 13.55
C GLY A 105 7.66 23.53 15.04
N ASP A 106 6.88 24.51 15.48
CA ASP A 106 6.35 24.56 16.85
C ASP A 106 5.30 23.46 17.11
N LEU A 107 4.57 23.05 16.07
CA LEU A 107 3.57 21.97 16.13
C LEU A 107 4.22 20.61 15.90
N VAL A 108 5.11 20.51 14.90
CA VAL A 108 5.81 19.28 14.51
C VAL A 108 7.26 19.67 14.15
N PRO A 109 8.23 19.39 15.00
CA PRO A 109 9.61 19.85 14.83
C PRO A 109 10.26 19.49 13.48
N GLU A 110 9.95 18.32 12.92
CA GLU A 110 10.52 17.81 11.67
C GLU A 110 9.75 18.21 10.39
N ILE A 111 8.71 19.03 10.49
CA ILE A 111 7.77 19.29 9.38
C ILE A 111 8.43 19.90 8.14
N GLU A 112 9.37 20.81 8.33
CA GLU A 112 10.07 21.48 7.21
C GLU A 112 10.88 20.44 6.41
N THR A 113 11.67 19.63 7.11
CA THR A 113 12.48 18.57 6.50
C THR A 113 11.59 17.55 5.79
N TYR A 114 10.46 17.22 6.39
CA TYR A 114 9.48 16.32 5.77
C TYR A 114 8.93 16.90 4.46
N ARG A 115 8.50 18.16 4.44
CA ARG A 115 7.97 18.83 3.24
C ARG A 115 9.00 18.94 2.12
N GLU A 116 10.25 19.27 2.46
CA GLU A 116 11.34 19.31 1.49
C GLU A 116 11.59 17.94 0.87
N SER A 117 11.65 16.90 1.70
CA SER A 117 11.85 15.52 1.24
C SER A 117 10.67 15.03 0.39
N LEU A 118 9.43 15.29 0.82
CA LEU A 118 8.24 14.98 0.06
C LEU A 118 8.25 15.68 -1.30
N SER A 119 8.56 16.99 -1.33
CA SER A 119 8.66 17.74 -2.57
C SER A 119 9.72 17.18 -3.53
N GLY A 120 10.85 16.72 -3.00
CA GLY A 120 11.89 16.05 -3.79
C GLY A 120 11.42 14.73 -4.42
N ILE A 121 10.56 13.97 -3.72
CA ILE A 121 10.04 12.69 -4.21
C ILE A 121 8.96 12.90 -5.27
N ILE A 122 7.99 13.79 -5.02
CA ILE A 122 6.85 13.97 -5.93
C ILE A 122 7.18 14.85 -7.14
N GLY A 123 8.22 15.68 -7.06
CA GLY A 123 8.73 16.47 -8.19
C GLY A 123 7.67 17.34 -8.86
N GLU A 124 7.65 17.35 -10.22
CA GLU A 124 6.70 18.11 -11.05
C GLU A 124 5.42 17.31 -11.40
N SER A 125 5.03 16.35 -10.58
CA SER A 125 3.83 15.53 -10.80
C SER A 125 2.54 16.38 -10.78
N ASP A 126 1.44 15.84 -11.30
CA ASP A 126 0.08 16.46 -11.17
C ASP A 126 -0.36 16.40 -9.70
N ILE A 127 -0.09 17.47 -8.95
CA ILE A 127 -0.36 17.55 -7.51
C ILE A 127 -1.63 18.35 -7.28
N ARG A 128 -2.53 17.78 -6.48
CA ARG A 128 -3.78 18.40 -6.03
C ARG A 128 -3.81 18.50 -4.52
N VAL A 129 -3.88 19.71 -4.02
CA VAL A 129 -3.92 20.00 -2.58
C VAL A 129 -5.37 20.20 -2.17
N LEU A 130 -5.89 19.34 -1.28
CA LEU A 130 -7.27 19.38 -0.78
C LEU A 130 -7.28 19.42 0.74
N LEU A 131 -8.41 19.86 1.32
CA LEU A 131 -8.64 19.66 2.76
C LEU A 131 -8.72 18.16 3.05
N HIS A 132 -8.20 17.75 4.20
CA HIS A 132 -8.18 16.37 4.65
C HIS A 132 -9.55 15.67 4.52
N ASP A 133 -10.61 16.27 5.04
CA ASP A 133 -11.97 15.72 4.93
C ASP A 133 -12.42 15.55 3.48
N SER A 134 -12.00 16.43 2.58
CA SER A 134 -12.34 16.34 1.15
C SER A 134 -11.67 15.16 0.45
N VAL A 135 -10.45 14.79 0.88
CA VAL A 135 -9.77 13.59 0.38
C VAL A 135 -10.52 12.34 0.82
N PHE A 136 -10.93 12.26 2.09
CA PHE A 136 -11.71 11.13 2.59
C PHE A 136 -13.03 10.94 1.83
N VAL A 137 -13.77 12.03 1.56
CA VAL A 137 -15.00 11.95 0.75
C VAL A 137 -14.73 11.33 -0.62
N LYS A 138 -13.63 11.73 -1.29
CA LYS A 138 -13.25 11.14 -2.59
C LYS A 138 -12.94 9.66 -2.50
N ILE A 139 -12.21 9.24 -1.47
CA ILE A 139 -11.85 7.83 -1.24
C ILE A 139 -13.10 7.02 -0.94
N ASP A 140 -14.00 7.52 -0.10
CA ASP A 140 -15.27 6.86 0.25
C ASP A 140 -16.16 6.66 -0.99
N GLU A 141 -16.23 7.66 -1.86
CA GLU A 141 -16.98 7.56 -3.11
C GLU A 141 -16.33 6.57 -4.08
N ALA A 142 -15.01 6.63 -4.24
CA ALA A 142 -14.27 5.76 -5.13
C ALA A 142 -14.33 4.30 -4.68
N SER A 143 -14.17 4.02 -3.38
CA SER A 143 -14.13 2.66 -2.82
C SER A 143 -15.44 1.89 -2.95
N LYS A 144 -16.55 2.56 -3.24
CA LYS A 144 -17.85 1.90 -3.54
C LYS A 144 -17.86 1.19 -4.89
N LEU A 145 -17.03 1.64 -5.84
CA LEU A 145 -17.00 1.14 -7.21
C LEU A 145 -15.64 0.61 -7.65
N PHE A 146 -14.56 1.08 -7.02
CA PHE A 146 -13.18 0.83 -7.42
C PHE A 146 -12.34 0.37 -6.24
N LYS A 147 -11.25 -0.35 -6.52
CA LYS A 147 -10.28 -0.75 -5.51
C LYS A 147 -9.45 0.43 -5.03
N ALA A 148 -9.23 0.49 -3.71
CA ALA A 148 -8.22 1.31 -3.06
C ALA A 148 -7.26 0.40 -2.28
N VAL A 149 -5.97 0.50 -2.56
CA VAL A 149 -4.90 -0.21 -1.82
C VAL A 149 -4.30 0.77 -0.83
N VAL A 150 -4.38 0.45 0.46
CA VAL A 150 -3.86 1.26 1.56
C VAL A 150 -2.54 0.65 2.03
N LEU A 151 -1.45 1.38 1.82
CA LEU A 151 -0.11 1.07 2.32
C LEU A 151 0.06 1.79 3.66
N LYS A 152 -0.13 1.07 4.75
CA LYS A 152 -0.05 1.63 6.09
C LYS A 152 1.38 1.64 6.58
N THR A 153 1.92 2.83 6.82
CA THR A 153 3.32 3.05 7.20
C THR A 153 3.48 3.22 8.72
N ASN A 154 4.71 3.31 9.18
CA ASN A 154 5.02 3.65 10.57
C ASN A 154 5.16 5.17 10.83
N GLY A 155 4.91 6.01 9.81
CA GLY A 155 4.97 7.47 9.92
C GLY A 155 3.97 8.01 10.94
N THR A 156 4.38 9.02 11.72
CA THR A 156 3.57 9.64 12.79
C THR A 156 3.41 11.16 12.63
N ILE A 157 3.80 11.71 11.49
CA ILE A 157 3.58 13.13 11.16
C ILE A 157 2.10 13.30 10.76
N PRO A 158 1.33 14.17 11.42
CA PRO A 158 -0.06 14.40 11.04
C PRO A 158 -0.18 14.98 9.63
N TYR A 159 -1.25 14.64 8.92
CA TYR A 159 -1.52 15.12 7.55
C TYR A 159 -0.42 14.83 6.53
N SER A 160 0.45 13.87 6.83
CA SER A 160 1.57 13.46 5.95
C SER A 160 1.17 12.46 4.88
N SER A 161 -0.03 11.88 4.97
CA SER A 161 -0.53 10.88 4.03
C SER A 161 -0.55 11.42 2.59
N VAL A 162 -0.22 10.56 1.64
CA VAL A 162 -0.23 10.86 0.21
C VAL A 162 -1.16 9.89 -0.51
N PHE A 163 -2.03 10.43 -1.35
CA PHE A 163 -3.09 9.68 -1.99
C PHE A 163 -2.91 9.72 -3.51
N LEU A 164 -2.83 8.56 -4.14
CA LEU A 164 -2.54 8.40 -5.56
C LEU A 164 -3.79 7.88 -6.27
N GLU A 165 -4.50 8.76 -6.98
CA GLU A 165 -5.54 8.36 -7.93
C GLU A 165 -4.86 7.90 -9.21
N LEU A 166 -5.14 6.69 -9.67
CA LEU A 166 -4.55 6.19 -10.90
C LEU A 166 -5.34 6.67 -12.11
N ASP A 167 -4.63 7.25 -13.08
CA ASP A 167 -5.16 7.67 -14.37
C ASP A 167 -4.54 6.83 -15.50
N CYS A 168 -5.17 6.83 -16.66
CA CYS A 168 -4.71 6.10 -17.84
C CYS A 168 -3.42 6.73 -18.41
N LYS A 169 -2.32 5.96 -18.49
CA LYS A 169 -1.03 6.45 -19.00
C LYS A 169 -1.01 6.60 -20.53
N TYR A 170 -1.72 5.75 -21.24
CA TYR A 170 -1.74 5.75 -22.73
C TYR A 170 -2.88 6.56 -23.36
N TRP A 171 -3.77 7.14 -22.56
CA TRP A 171 -4.89 7.98 -23.02
C TRP A 171 -4.88 9.33 -22.30
N SER A 172 -4.95 10.42 -23.05
CA SER A 172 -4.90 11.77 -22.49
C SER A 172 -6.25 12.49 -22.62
N ALA A 173 -6.47 13.51 -21.78
CA ALA A 173 -7.63 14.38 -21.89
C ALA A 173 -7.77 15.04 -23.28
N GLY A 174 -6.64 15.35 -23.94
CA GLY A 174 -6.65 15.86 -25.30
C GLY A 174 -7.14 14.85 -26.33
N LYS A 175 -6.72 13.58 -26.23
CA LYS A 175 -7.23 12.51 -27.09
C LYS A 175 -8.72 12.25 -26.85
N GLU A 176 -9.15 12.31 -25.58
CA GLU A 176 -10.57 12.17 -25.23
C GLU A 176 -11.40 13.31 -25.82
N ALA A 177 -10.94 14.56 -25.73
CA ALA A 177 -11.63 15.71 -26.31
C ALA A 177 -11.78 15.58 -27.84
N GLN A 178 -10.72 15.16 -28.55
CA GLN A 178 -10.76 14.89 -29.98
C GLN A 178 -11.77 13.79 -30.34
N LEU A 179 -11.75 12.69 -29.59
CA LEU A 179 -12.72 11.60 -29.81
C LEU A 179 -14.16 12.08 -29.62
N ARG A 180 -14.43 12.85 -28.57
CA ARG A 180 -15.76 13.42 -28.32
C ARG A 180 -16.23 14.35 -29.44
N GLU A 181 -15.32 15.13 -30.03
CA GLU A 181 -15.64 15.97 -31.18
C GLU A 181 -16.01 15.14 -32.45
N LEU A 182 -15.22 14.10 -32.73
CA LEU A 182 -15.52 13.17 -33.82
C LEU A 182 -16.89 12.51 -33.67
N ILE A 183 -17.24 12.08 -32.44
CA ILE A 183 -18.56 11.50 -32.17
C ILE A 183 -19.67 12.50 -32.40
N ARG A 184 -19.50 13.78 -31.99
CA ARG A 184 -20.50 14.83 -32.20
C ARG A 184 -20.69 15.18 -33.66
N SER A 185 -19.62 15.20 -34.45
CA SER A 185 -19.68 15.52 -35.89
C SER A 185 -20.22 14.37 -36.75
N ALA A 186 -20.31 13.15 -36.21
CA ALA A 186 -20.84 11.99 -36.93
C ALA A 186 -22.37 11.78 -36.75
N ASN A 187 -23.00 12.53 -35.83
CA ASN A 187 -24.43 12.51 -35.54
C ASN A 187 -25.09 13.74 -36.12
#